data_1d4de09246a99cf8a505a67c3bfca45b
#
_entry.id   1d4de09246a99cf8a505a67c3bfca45b
#
_cell.length_a   1.000
_cell.length_b   1.000
_cell.length_c   1.000
_cell.angle_alpha   90.00
_cell.angle_beta   90.00
_cell.angle_gamma   90.00
#
_symmetry.space_group_name_H-M   'P 1'
#
loop_
_entity.id
_entity.type
_entity.pdbx_description
1 polymer ?
#
loop_
_entity_poly.entity_id
_entity_poly.type
_entity_poly.pdbx_seq_one_letter_code
_entity_poly.pdbx_strand_id
1 'polypeptide(L)'
;MALPATHIRFALDLIDRLPVRSRTSYLAGTMYPDSRWLTGLGREATHADIHRRRRFATSDFRLGWHVHCRCDQIQSTLMQHSFPELVAFDDGRRWVYLSALKMLQDGCDLRAVDMVRAMTGLTAVETPNNENPERINAYYDGVREIYGNIKHMDPEDYRRLWQMVGLSPDRLDAVMDDLAQIAKNAESMKRIQDLFPRMRAAFIASL
;
A
#
# COMPACT_ATOMS: atom_id res chain seq x y z
N MET A 1 -1.16 -6.73 0.42
CA MET A 1 -1.48 -5.30 0.40
C MET A 1 -0.25 -4.54 0.83
N ALA A 2 0.30 -3.66 -0.02
CA ALA A 2 1.30 -2.70 0.41
C ALA A 2 0.65 -1.67 1.34
N LEU A 3 1.44 -0.81 1.98
CA LEU A 3 0.93 0.24 2.87
C LEU A 3 0.99 1.61 2.16
N PRO A 4 0.36 2.65 2.72
CA PRO A 4 0.16 3.94 2.07
C PRO A 4 1.42 4.57 1.47
N ALA A 5 2.54 4.63 2.21
CA ALA A 5 3.76 5.26 1.70
C ALA A 5 4.36 4.47 0.53
N THR A 6 4.32 3.13 0.58
CA THR A 6 4.76 2.27 -0.52
C THR A 6 3.92 2.50 -1.78
N HIS A 7 2.59 2.56 -1.66
CA HIS A 7 1.70 2.82 -2.79
C HIS A 7 1.93 4.19 -3.41
N ILE A 8 2.01 5.23 -2.59
CA ILE A 8 2.23 6.61 -3.05
C ILE A 8 3.62 6.74 -3.70
N ARG A 9 4.67 6.21 -3.07
CA ARG A 9 6.01 6.22 -3.67
C ARG A 9 6.03 5.54 -5.02
N PHE A 10 5.42 4.34 -5.10
CA PHE A 10 5.36 3.56 -6.33
C PHE A 10 4.62 4.30 -7.44
N ALA A 11 3.47 4.90 -7.13
CA ALA A 11 2.70 5.68 -8.08
C ALA A 11 3.44 6.93 -8.57
N LEU A 12 4.10 7.67 -7.67
CA LEU A 12 4.84 8.88 -8.01
C LEU A 12 6.08 8.59 -8.86
N ASP A 13 6.78 7.48 -8.61
CA ASP A 13 7.95 7.08 -9.40
C ASP A 13 7.57 6.68 -10.85
N LEU A 14 6.33 6.32 -11.08
CA LEU A 14 5.81 5.91 -12.38
C LEU A 14 5.03 6.99 -13.12
N ILE A 15 4.71 8.12 -12.47
CA ILE A 15 3.77 9.11 -13.01
C ILE A 15 4.19 9.67 -14.38
N ASP A 16 5.50 9.93 -14.57
CA ASP A 16 6.04 10.47 -15.82
C ASP A 16 6.14 9.42 -16.95
N ARG A 17 5.90 8.15 -16.63
CA ARG A 17 5.90 7.04 -17.60
C ARG A 17 4.50 6.62 -18.03
N LEU A 18 3.49 7.22 -17.43
CA LEU A 18 2.09 6.90 -17.63
C LEU A 18 1.35 8.14 -18.18
N PRO A 19 0.27 7.98 -18.96
CA PRO A 19 -0.45 9.10 -19.54
C PRO A 19 -1.35 9.83 -18.52
N VAL A 20 -0.76 10.22 -17.37
CA VAL A 20 -1.47 10.91 -16.28
C VAL A 20 -1.63 12.39 -16.61
N ARG A 21 -2.86 12.89 -16.55
CA ARG A 21 -3.22 14.30 -16.77
C ARG A 21 -3.55 15.02 -15.45
N SER A 22 -4.17 14.33 -14.52
CA SER A 22 -4.51 14.81 -13.18
C SER A 22 -3.81 13.98 -12.10
N ARG A 23 -2.75 14.54 -11.53
CA ARG A 23 -2.00 13.89 -10.43
C ARG A 23 -2.89 13.55 -9.25
N THR A 24 -3.79 14.47 -8.86
CA THR A 24 -4.68 14.27 -7.71
C THR A 24 -5.65 13.11 -7.95
N SER A 25 -6.28 13.03 -9.12
CA SER A 25 -7.16 11.93 -9.49
C SER A 25 -6.41 10.59 -9.54
N TYR A 26 -5.21 10.58 -10.10
CA TYR A 26 -4.35 9.40 -10.16
C TYR A 26 -3.96 8.88 -8.76
N LEU A 27 -3.54 9.78 -7.86
CA LEU A 27 -3.19 9.41 -6.49
C LEU A 27 -4.43 9.01 -5.67
N ALA A 28 -5.57 9.66 -5.87
CA ALA A 28 -6.84 9.21 -5.27
C ALA A 28 -7.18 7.77 -5.69
N GLY A 29 -7.06 7.46 -6.99
CA GLY A 29 -7.22 6.10 -7.49
C GLY A 29 -6.20 5.11 -6.93
N THR A 30 -4.96 5.57 -6.72
CA THR A 30 -3.91 4.74 -6.10
C THR A 30 -4.24 4.38 -4.64
N MET A 31 -4.90 5.27 -3.91
CA MET A 31 -5.29 5.02 -2.51
C MET A 31 -6.65 4.33 -2.35
N TYR A 32 -7.50 4.41 -3.38
CA TYR A 32 -8.88 3.92 -3.34
C TYR A 32 -9.04 2.46 -2.92
N PRO A 33 -8.28 1.46 -3.44
CA PRO A 33 -8.54 0.05 -3.11
C PRO A 33 -8.49 -0.27 -1.62
N ASP A 34 -7.68 0.45 -0.88
CA ASP A 34 -7.54 0.23 0.57
C ASP A 34 -8.61 0.96 1.39
N SER A 35 -9.37 1.88 0.80
CA SER A 35 -10.56 2.46 1.46
C SER A 35 -11.62 1.40 1.76
N ARG A 36 -11.53 0.19 1.15
CA ARG A 36 -12.41 -0.95 1.40
C ARG A 36 -12.56 -1.29 2.90
N TRP A 37 -11.56 -1.02 3.68
CA TRP A 37 -11.60 -1.25 5.12
C TRP A 37 -12.65 -0.39 5.83
N LEU A 38 -12.88 0.83 5.36
CA LEU A 38 -13.90 1.73 5.89
C LEU A 38 -15.21 1.66 5.10
N THR A 39 -15.15 1.37 3.80
CA THR A 39 -16.35 1.23 2.95
C THR A 39 -17.07 -0.10 3.14
N GLY A 40 -16.40 -1.11 3.71
CA GLY A 40 -16.95 -2.44 3.89
C GLY A 40 -16.94 -3.31 2.63
N LEU A 41 -16.27 -2.88 1.56
CA LEU A 41 -16.14 -3.67 0.34
C LEU A 41 -15.23 -4.88 0.52
N GLY A 42 -15.59 -5.98 -0.13
CA GLY A 42 -14.71 -7.14 -0.26
C GLY A 42 -13.47 -6.84 -1.11
N ARG A 43 -12.40 -7.65 -0.91
CA ARG A 43 -11.17 -7.51 -1.69
C ARG A 43 -11.42 -7.71 -3.20
N GLU A 44 -12.30 -8.61 -3.56
CA GLU A 44 -12.68 -8.90 -4.95
C GLU A 44 -13.24 -7.67 -5.67
N ALA A 45 -13.99 -6.80 -5.00
CA ALA A 45 -14.52 -5.58 -5.59
C ALA A 45 -13.43 -4.54 -5.92
N THR A 46 -12.36 -4.50 -5.12
CA THR A 46 -11.33 -3.47 -5.21
C THR A 46 -10.00 -3.95 -5.82
N HIS A 47 -9.72 -5.27 -5.81
CA HIS A 47 -8.45 -5.83 -6.26
C HIS A 47 -8.60 -6.91 -7.34
N ALA A 48 -9.84 -7.33 -7.70
CA ALA A 48 -10.02 -8.34 -8.74
C ALA A 48 -9.65 -7.80 -10.14
N ASP A 49 -9.20 -8.71 -10.97
CA ASP A 49 -9.02 -8.53 -12.41
C ASP A 49 -8.13 -7.37 -12.87
N ILE A 50 -6.91 -7.35 -12.35
CA ILE A 50 -5.87 -6.35 -12.66
C ILE A 50 -5.61 -6.25 -14.16
N HIS A 51 -5.65 -7.37 -14.91
CA HIS A 51 -5.37 -7.39 -16.35
C HIS A 51 -6.49 -6.74 -17.18
N ARG A 52 -7.74 -6.91 -16.78
CA ARG A 52 -8.89 -6.24 -17.40
C ARG A 52 -8.86 -4.73 -17.16
N ARG A 53 -8.44 -4.29 -15.98
CA ARG A 53 -8.47 -2.88 -15.58
C ARG A 53 -7.57 -1.98 -16.43
N ARG A 54 -6.39 -2.45 -16.86
CA ARG A 54 -5.49 -1.67 -17.73
C ARG A 54 -6.15 -1.32 -19.08
N ARG A 55 -6.90 -2.25 -19.66
CA ARG A 55 -7.61 -2.03 -20.95
C ARG A 55 -8.78 -1.04 -20.82
N PHE A 56 -9.26 -0.80 -19.60
CA PHE A 56 -10.39 0.06 -19.27
C PHE A 56 -10.00 1.24 -18.36
N ALA A 57 -8.71 1.58 -18.25
CA ALA A 57 -8.28 2.79 -17.55
C ALA A 57 -8.69 4.03 -18.38
N THR A 58 -9.96 4.40 -18.28
CA THR A 58 -10.57 5.53 -18.98
C THR A 58 -10.38 6.86 -18.27
N SER A 59 -9.86 6.83 -17.04
CA SER A 59 -9.56 8.00 -16.21
C SER A 59 -8.26 7.83 -15.47
N ASP A 60 -7.67 8.94 -15.01
CA ASP A 60 -6.47 8.93 -14.18
C ASP A 60 -6.71 8.18 -12.86
N PHE A 61 -7.91 8.29 -12.29
CA PHE A 61 -8.30 7.53 -11.10
C PHE A 61 -8.20 6.01 -11.35
N ARG A 62 -8.76 5.52 -12.44
CA ARG A 62 -8.71 4.09 -12.79
C ARG A 62 -7.30 3.62 -13.11
N LEU A 63 -6.49 4.49 -13.68
CA LEU A 63 -5.06 4.22 -13.89
C LEU A 63 -4.32 4.09 -12.56
N GLY A 64 -4.57 4.99 -11.60
CA GLY A 64 -4.03 4.90 -10.24
C GLY A 64 -4.46 3.62 -9.52
N TRP A 65 -5.72 3.25 -9.63
CA TRP A 65 -6.25 2.00 -9.10
C TRP A 65 -5.53 0.77 -9.71
N HIS A 66 -5.32 0.76 -11.02
CA HIS A 66 -4.53 -0.29 -11.65
C HIS A 66 -3.11 -0.37 -11.09
N VAL A 67 -2.44 0.76 -10.93
CA VAL A 67 -1.07 0.84 -10.38
C VAL A 67 -1.01 0.31 -8.95
N HIS A 68 -1.99 0.64 -8.09
CA HIS A 68 -2.12 0.06 -6.76
C HIS A 68 -2.14 -1.47 -6.79
N CYS A 69 -3.04 -2.04 -7.57
CA CYS A 69 -3.20 -3.50 -7.65
C CYS A 69 -1.93 -4.19 -8.18
N ARG A 70 -1.24 -3.56 -9.13
CA ARG A 70 0.05 -4.07 -9.64
C ARG A 70 1.16 -3.97 -8.61
N CYS A 71 1.20 -2.87 -7.84
CA CYS A 71 2.12 -2.72 -6.71
C CYS A 71 1.96 -3.89 -5.73
N ASP A 72 0.74 -4.15 -5.29
CA ASP A 72 0.41 -5.26 -4.40
C ASP A 72 0.87 -6.62 -4.91
N GLN A 73 0.58 -6.90 -6.18
CA GLN A 73 0.94 -8.17 -6.82
C GLN A 73 2.46 -8.34 -6.87
N ILE A 74 3.17 -7.33 -7.37
CA ILE A 74 4.63 -7.36 -7.52
C ILE A 74 5.29 -7.47 -6.15
N GLN A 75 4.85 -6.67 -5.17
CA GLN A 75 5.36 -6.71 -3.81
C GLN A 75 5.20 -8.11 -3.20
N SER A 76 4.01 -8.69 -3.29
CA SER A 76 3.74 -10.02 -2.73
C SER A 76 4.63 -11.09 -3.36
N THR A 77 4.79 -11.07 -4.68
CA THR A 77 5.66 -12.00 -5.39
C THR A 77 7.13 -11.84 -4.97
N LEU A 78 7.63 -10.62 -4.93
CA LEU A 78 9.03 -10.35 -4.56
C LEU A 78 9.31 -10.67 -3.09
N MET A 79 8.38 -10.41 -2.19
CA MET A 79 8.53 -10.79 -0.77
C MET A 79 8.60 -12.30 -0.60
N GLN A 80 7.74 -13.07 -1.27
CA GLN A 80 7.81 -14.55 -1.23
C GLN A 80 9.16 -15.09 -1.71
N HIS A 81 9.74 -14.49 -2.75
CA HIS A 81 11.06 -14.88 -3.24
C HIS A 81 12.21 -14.44 -2.33
N SER A 82 12.07 -13.28 -1.69
CA SER A 82 13.13 -12.71 -0.84
C SER A 82 13.15 -13.28 0.57
N PHE A 83 12.03 -13.86 1.02
CA PHE A 83 11.83 -14.42 2.35
C PHE A 83 11.30 -15.86 2.24
N PRO A 84 12.20 -16.82 1.90
CA PRO A 84 11.80 -18.21 1.64
C PRO A 84 11.20 -18.91 2.87
N GLU A 85 11.48 -18.44 4.07
CA GLU A 85 10.88 -18.92 5.32
C GLU A 85 9.35 -18.81 5.33
N LEU A 86 8.77 -17.94 4.55
CA LEU A 86 7.30 -17.80 4.39
C LEU A 86 6.61 -19.08 3.90
N VAL A 87 7.34 -19.95 3.23
CA VAL A 87 6.79 -21.23 2.73
C VAL A 87 6.47 -22.20 3.88
N ALA A 88 7.23 -22.12 4.98
CA ALA A 88 7.04 -22.99 6.14
C ALA A 88 5.90 -22.54 7.08
N PHE A 89 5.35 -21.35 6.89
CA PHE A 89 4.30 -20.80 7.74
C PHE A 89 2.91 -21.22 7.26
N ASP A 90 2.02 -21.51 8.22
CA ASP A 90 0.58 -21.56 7.94
C ASP A 90 0.05 -20.17 7.51
N ASP A 91 -1.19 -20.10 7.04
CA ASP A 91 -1.74 -18.87 6.49
C ASP A 91 -1.84 -17.74 7.52
N GLY A 92 -2.14 -18.07 8.79
CA GLY A 92 -2.23 -17.09 9.87
C GLY A 92 -0.87 -16.50 10.20
N ARG A 93 0.14 -17.35 10.40
CA ARG A 93 1.51 -16.95 10.69
C ARG A 93 2.14 -16.19 9.51
N ARG A 94 1.91 -16.68 8.30
CA ARG A 94 2.37 -16.03 7.07
C ARG A 94 1.80 -14.63 6.93
N TRP A 95 0.51 -14.44 7.24
CA TRP A 95 -0.12 -13.12 7.18
C TRP A 95 0.52 -12.14 8.18
N VAL A 96 0.78 -12.57 9.43
CA VAL A 96 1.44 -11.75 10.46
C VAL A 96 2.83 -11.31 9.99
N TYR A 97 3.66 -12.27 9.57
CA TYR A 97 5.02 -12.00 9.14
C TYR A 97 5.09 -11.10 7.89
N LEU A 98 4.24 -11.36 6.89
CA LEU A 98 4.13 -10.49 5.70
C LEU A 98 3.68 -9.07 6.06
N SER A 99 2.81 -8.91 7.04
CA SER A 99 2.37 -7.59 7.49
C SER A 99 3.52 -6.81 8.11
N ALA A 100 4.34 -7.46 8.95
CA ALA A 100 5.54 -6.85 9.53
C ALA A 100 6.56 -6.46 8.45
N LEU A 101 6.84 -7.32 7.46
CA LEU A 101 7.72 -6.99 6.33
C LEU A 101 7.23 -5.77 5.55
N LYS A 102 5.92 -5.68 5.30
CA LYS A 102 5.31 -4.55 4.59
C LYS A 102 5.40 -3.25 5.37
N MET A 103 5.24 -3.30 6.69
CA MET A 103 5.43 -2.13 7.55
C MET A 103 6.88 -1.63 7.51
N LEU A 104 7.86 -2.54 7.55
CA LEU A 104 9.27 -2.16 7.42
C LEU A 104 9.60 -1.57 6.06
N GLN A 105 9.04 -2.11 4.98
CA GLN A 105 9.18 -1.53 3.65
C GLN A 105 8.53 -0.16 3.57
N ASP A 106 7.31 -0.01 4.07
CA ASP A 106 6.58 1.26 4.08
C ASP A 106 7.36 2.36 4.82
N GLY A 107 7.96 2.02 5.97
CA GLY A 107 8.86 2.93 6.69
C GLY A 107 10.13 3.30 5.90
N CYS A 108 10.65 2.40 5.06
CA CYS A 108 11.74 2.72 4.12
C CYS A 108 11.25 3.65 3.00
N ASP A 109 10.06 3.39 2.47
CA ASP A 109 9.48 4.14 1.35
C ASP A 109 9.05 5.54 1.78
N LEU A 110 8.56 5.70 3.01
CA LEU A 110 8.17 6.99 3.59
C LEU A 110 9.31 8.03 3.56
N ARG A 111 10.55 7.59 3.79
CA ARG A 111 11.72 8.49 3.75
C ARG A 111 12.00 9.06 2.37
N ALA A 112 11.48 8.44 1.33
CA ALA A 112 11.71 8.82 -0.06
C ALA A 112 10.52 9.57 -0.70
N VAL A 113 9.44 9.83 0.06
CA VAL A 113 8.24 10.47 -0.46
C VAL A 113 7.74 11.59 0.47
N ASP A 114 7.28 12.68 -0.12
CA ASP A 114 6.57 13.74 0.59
C ASP A 114 5.09 13.38 0.66
N MET A 115 4.71 12.70 1.76
CA MET A 115 3.33 12.27 1.99
C MET A 115 2.38 13.44 2.17
N VAL A 116 2.82 14.53 2.82
CA VAL A 116 2.00 15.74 2.97
C VAL A 116 1.55 16.25 1.60
N ARG A 117 2.52 16.48 0.71
CA ARG A 117 2.26 16.96 -0.65
C ARG A 117 1.47 15.96 -1.48
N ALA A 118 1.72 14.67 -1.31
CA ALA A 118 1.04 13.62 -2.06
C ALA A 118 -0.43 13.48 -1.66
N MET A 119 -0.73 13.62 -0.36
CA MET A 119 -2.08 13.46 0.18
C MET A 119 -2.91 14.76 0.16
N THR A 120 -2.28 15.92 -0.13
CA THR A 120 -2.99 17.19 -0.22
C THR A 120 -4.04 17.16 -1.34
N GLY A 121 -5.29 17.50 -0.98
CA GLY A 121 -6.41 17.60 -1.92
C GLY A 121 -6.96 16.26 -2.42
N LEU A 122 -6.51 15.11 -1.88
CA LEU A 122 -7.14 13.85 -2.21
C LEU A 122 -8.56 13.81 -1.65
N THR A 123 -9.51 13.53 -2.53
CA THR A 123 -10.93 13.32 -2.24
C THR A 123 -11.47 12.17 -3.08
N ALA A 124 -12.62 11.65 -2.71
CA ALA A 124 -13.35 10.66 -3.51
C ALA A 124 -13.83 11.30 -4.82
N VAL A 125 -13.11 11.04 -5.91
CA VAL A 125 -13.43 11.56 -7.25
C VAL A 125 -14.30 10.60 -8.07
N GLU A 126 -14.25 9.31 -7.74
CA GLU A 126 -15.09 8.24 -8.30
C GLU A 126 -15.52 7.29 -7.19
N THR A 127 -16.71 6.67 -7.35
CA THR A 127 -17.25 5.61 -6.48
C THR A 127 -17.61 4.39 -7.33
N PRO A 128 -16.59 3.64 -7.84
CA PRO A 128 -16.81 2.63 -8.88
C PRO A 128 -17.73 1.46 -8.50
N ASN A 129 -17.95 1.23 -7.21
CA ASN A 129 -18.83 0.20 -6.69
C ASN A 129 -20.02 0.79 -5.90
N ASN A 130 -20.38 2.05 -6.17
CA ASN A 130 -21.44 2.81 -5.49
C ASN A 130 -21.19 2.98 -3.97
N GLU A 131 -19.93 3.11 -3.55
CA GLU A 131 -19.57 3.36 -2.17
C GLU A 131 -20.00 4.76 -1.73
N ASN A 132 -20.21 4.90 -0.42
CA ASN A 132 -20.38 6.22 0.16
C ASN A 132 -19.05 7.00 0.06
N PRO A 133 -19.01 8.15 -0.66
CA PRO A 133 -17.80 8.94 -0.83
C PRO A 133 -17.23 9.48 0.49
N GLU A 134 -18.08 9.69 1.52
CA GLU A 134 -17.62 10.12 2.84
C GLU A 134 -16.73 9.07 3.50
N ARG A 135 -17.02 7.78 3.32
CA ARG A 135 -16.18 6.69 3.84
C ARG A 135 -14.85 6.58 3.12
N ILE A 136 -14.82 6.84 1.80
CA ILE A 136 -13.57 6.92 1.05
C ILE A 136 -12.74 8.11 1.56
N ASN A 137 -13.37 9.28 1.73
CA ASN A 137 -12.71 10.46 2.27
C ASN A 137 -12.19 10.22 3.67
N ALA A 138 -12.98 9.58 4.55
CA ALA A 138 -12.53 9.23 5.90
C ALA A 138 -11.26 8.37 5.89
N TYR A 139 -11.11 7.45 4.93
CA TYR A 139 -9.88 6.70 4.74
C TYR A 139 -8.70 7.61 4.35
N TYR A 140 -8.90 8.50 3.37
CA TYR A 140 -7.84 9.45 2.95
C TYR A 140 -7.44 10.40 4.07
N ASP A 141 -8.42 10.88 4.84
CA ASP A 141 -8.18 11.77 5.98
C ASP A 141 -7.42 11.06 7.09
N GLY A 142 -7.79 9.83 7.44
CA GLY A 142 -7.08 9.02 8.41
C GLY A 142 -5.62 8.74 8.01
N VAL A 143 -5.38 8.40 6.74
CA VAL A 143 -4.01 8.24 6.24
C VAL A 143 -3.27 9.58 6.28
N ARG A 144 -3.90 10.68 5.91
CA ARG A 144 -3.30 12.02 5.97
C ARG A 144 -2.95 12.43 7.40
N GLU A 145 -3.81 12.13 8.37
CA GLU A 145 -3.55 12.41 9.79
C GLU A 145 -2.33 11.62 10.30
N ILE A 146 -2.23 10.34 9.95
CA ILE A 146 -1.16 9.46 10.43
C ILE A 146 0.18 9.79 9.75
N TYR A 147 0.19 10.00 8.43
CA TYR A 147 1.42 10.19 7.65
C TYR A 147 1.80 11.66 7.41
N GLY A 148 0.88 12.58 7.65
CA GLY A 148 1.00 13.96 7.16
C GLY A 148 2.05 14.82 7.85
N ASN A 149 2.52 14.44 9.04
CA ASN A 149 3.48 15.23 9.80
C ASN A 149 4.73 14.46 10.21
N ILE A 150 4.91 13.25 9.69
CA ILE A 150 6.00 12.37 10.10
C ILE A 150 6.89 12.01 8.91
N LYS A 151 8.18 11.93 9.17
CA LYS A 151 9.19 11.39 8.23
C LYS A 151 9.59 9.95 8.58
N HIS A 152 9.09 9.47 9.68
CA HIS A 152 9.39 8.15 10.22
C HIS A 152 8.16 7.64 10.97
N MET A 153 7.69 6.45 10.61
CA MET A 153 6.64 5.76 11.35
C MET A 153 7.26 5.05 12.56
N ASP A 154 6.74 5.33 13.73
CA ASP A 154 7.03 4.52 14.90
C ASP A 154 6.01 3.37 15.06
N PRO A 155 6.21 2.45 16.01
CA PRO A 155 5.26 1.38 16.27
C PRO A 155 3.84 1.86 16.57
N GLU A 156 3.68 2.98 17.25
CA GLU A 156 2.37 3.49 17.63
C GLU A 156 1.60 4.08 16.42
N ASP A 157 2.30 4.72 15.49
CA ASP A 157 1.69 5.19 14.24
C ASP A 157 1.12 4.03 13.43
N TYR A 158 1.84 2.90 13.36
CA TYR A 158 1.33 1.69 12.73
C TYR A 158 0.15 1.09 13.51
N ARG A 159 0.15 1.15 14.85
CA ARG A 159 -1.01 0.73 15.65
C ARG A 159 -2.25 1.55 15.29
N ARG A 160 -2.13 2.88 15.21
CA ARG A 160 -3.21 3.77 14.81
C ARG A 160 -3.74 3.43 13.41
N LEU A 161 -2.85 3.19 12.45
CA LEU A 161 -3.23 2.80 11.08
C LEU A 161 -4.03 1.49 11.06
N TRP A 162 -3.55 0.47 11.76
CA TRP A 162 -4.21 -0.83 11.77
C TRP A 162 -5.52 -0.83 12.56
N GLN A 163 -5.60 -0.06 13.64
CA GLN A 163 -6.85 0.15 14.38
C GLN A 163 -7.91 0.87 13.53
N MET A 164 -7.51 1.88 12.79
CA MET A 164 -8.39 2.58 11.84
C MET A 164 -9.03 1.61 10.83
N VAL A 165 -8.32 0.60 10.39
CA VAL A 165 -8.83 -0.42 9.46
C VAL A 165 -9.43 -1.66 10.16
N GLY A 166 -9.60 -1.62 11.47
CA GLY A 166 -10.34 -2.65 12.22
C GLY A 166 -9.57 -3.92 12.54
N LEU A 167 -8.24 -3.88 12.56
CA LEU A 167 -7.44 -5.04 12.98
C LEU A 167 -7.57 -5.26 14.50
N SER A 168 -7.77 -6.53 14.91
CA SER A 168 -7.86 -6.87 16.32
C SER A 168 -6.54 -6.64 17.07
N PRO A 169 -6.58 -6.24 18.37
CA PRO A 169 -5.37 -5.99 19.17
C PRO A 169 -4.40 -7.18 19.17
N ASP A 170 -4.87 -8.40 19.40
CA ASP A 170 -4.04 -9.61 19.46
C ASP A 170 -3.25 -9.84 18.16
N ARG A 171 -3.89 -9.65 17.01
CA ARG A 171 -3.20 -9.75 15.71
C ARG A 171 -2.19 -8.63 15.51
N LEU A 172 -2.52 -7.45 15.98
CA LEU A 172 -1.62 -6.31 15.89
C LEU A 172 -0.39 -6.53 16.74
N ASP A 173 -0.52 -7.02 17.97
CA ASP A 173 0.61 -7.32 18.84
C ASP A 173 1.54 -8.36 18.20
N ALA A 174 1.00 -9.43 17.62
CA ALA A 174 1.81 -10.42 16.92
C ALA A 174 2.59 -9.81 15.72
N VAL A 175 1.98 -8.88 14.98
CA VAL A 175 2.66 -8.15 13.88
C VAL A 175 3.77 -7.25 14.42
N MET A 176 3.53 -6.56 15.54
CA MET A 176 4.52 -5.67 16.15
C MET A 176 5.72 -6.42 16.73
N ASP A 177 5.51 -7.61 17.29
CA ASP A 177 6.59 -8.49 17.76
C ASP A 177 7.49 -8.93 16.60
N ASP A 178 6.91 -9.38 15.49
CA ASP A 178 7.67 -9.71 14.28
C ASP A 178 8.42 -8.51 13.70
N LEU A 179 7.76 -7.36 13.63
CA LEU A 179 8.39 -6.12 13.17
C LEU A 179 9.64 -5.80 13.98
N ALA A 180 9.54 -5.86 15.31
CA ALA A 180 10.66 -5.59 16.20
C ALA A 180 11.81 -6.60 16.04
N GLN A 181 11.50 -7.87 15.77
CA GLN A 181 12.51 -8.91 15.54
C GLN A 181 13.19 -8.75 14.17
N ILE A 182 12.40 -8.56 13.10
CA ILE A 182 12.92 -8.43 11.73
C ILE A 182 13.78 -7.17 11.63
N ALA A 183 13.37 -6.07 12.24
CA ALA A 183 14.12 -4.80 12.23
C ALA A 183 15.54 -4.91 12.82
N LYS A 184 15.78 -5.86 13.71
CA LYS A 184 17.12 -6.15 14.29
C LYS A 184 18.01 -6.98 13.36
N ASN A 185 17.43 -7.62 12.35
CA ASN A 185 18.18 -8.47 11.40
C ASN A 185 18.65 -7.64 10.20
N ALA A 186 19.96 -7.37 10.14
CA ALA A 186 20.55 -6.54 9.11
C ALA A 186 20.36 -7.10 7.70
N GLU A 187 20.38 -8.43 7.52
CA GLU A 187 20.16 -9.08 6.23
C GLU A 187 18.71 -8.92 5.78
N SER A 188 17.75 -9.12 6.67
CA SER A 188 16.33 -8.90 6.38
C SER A 188 16.07 -7.44 6.01
N MET A 189 16.66 -6.50 6.73
CA MET A 189 16.53 -5.08 6.42
C MET A 189 17.14 -4.72 5.07
N LYS A 190 18.28 -5.31 4.70
CA LYS A 190 18.85 -5.14 3.35
C LYS A 190 17.92 -5.68 2.28
N ARG A 191 17.37 -6.87 2.44
CA ARG A 191 16.38 -7.45 1.50
C ARG A 191 15.16 -6.55 1.34
N ILE A 192 14.66 -5.95 2.43
CA ILE A 192 13.53 -5.00 2.40
C ILE A 192 13.89 -3.73 1.62
N GLN A 193 15.07 -3.15 1.86
CA GLN A 193 15.52 -1.96 1.14
C GLN A 193 15.68 -2.20 -0.37
N ASP A 194 16.05 -3.42 -0.77
CA ASP A 194 16.20 -3.83 -2.16
C ASP A 194 14.85 -4.13 -2.86
N LEU A 195 13.72 -4.18 -2.12
CA LEU A 195 12.41 -4.49 -2.72
C LEU A 195 11.94 -3.40 -3.68
N PHE A 196 12.01 -2.12 -3.28
CA PHE A 196 11.44 -1.04 -4.09
C PHE A 196 12.08 -0.92 -5.49
N PRO A 197 13.43 -0.90 -5.64
CA PRO A 197 14.06 -0.91 -6.97
C PRO A 197 13.62 -2.09 -7.83
N ARG A 198 13.48 -3.28 -7.23
CA ARG A 198 13.02 -4.49 -7.92
C ARG A 198 11.56 -4.40 -8.33
N MET A 199 10.69 -3.87 -7.46
CA MET A 199 9.26 -3.64 -7.77
C MET A 199 9.12 -2.70 -8.96
N ARG A 200 9.87 -1.59 -8.95
CA ARG A 200 9.92 -0.63 -10.05
C ARG A 200 10.35 -1.27 -11.37
N ALA A 201 11.45 -2.02 -11.35
CA ALA A 201 11.96 -2.70 -12.53
C ALA A 201 10.96 -3.72 -13.10
N ALA A 202 10.33 -4.52 -12.22
CA ALA A 202 9.32 -5.49 -12.62
C ALA A 202 8.08 -4.85 -13.25
N PHE A 203 7.64 -3.70 -12.73
CA PHE A 203 6.52 -2.96 -13.32
C PHE A 203 6.89 -2.42 -14.71
N ILE A 204 8.04 -1.74 -14.84
CA ILE A 204 8.50 -1.15 -16.11
C ILE A 204 8.65 -2.22 -17.18
N ALA A 205 9.17 -3.40 -16.84
CA ALA A 205 9.30 -4.52 -17.77
C ALA A 205 7.93 -5.08 -18.24
N SER A 206 6.83 -4.72 -17.56
CA SER A 206 5.46 -5.17 -17.88
C SER A 206 4.63 -4.11 -18.65
N LEU A 207 5.19 -2.91 -18.88
CA LEU A 207 4.55 -1.85 -19.67
C LEU A 207 4.63 -2.15 -21.17
#